data_34846b91a7c027bcc10ed01b7462ecc1
#
_entry.id   34846b91a7c027bcc10ed01b7462ecc1
#
_cell.length_a   1.000
_cell.length_b   1.000
_cell.length_c   1.000
_cell.angle_alpha   90.00
_cell.angle_beta   90.00
_cell.angle_gamma   90.00
#
_symmetry.space_group_name_H-M   'P 1'
#
loop_
_entity.id
_entity.type
_entity.pdbx_description
1 polymer ?
#
loop_
_entity_poly.entity_id
_entity_poly.type
_entity_poly.pdbx_seq_one_letter_code
_entity_poly.pdbx_strand_id
1 'polypeptide(L)' 'MEYDAYQELANAIIVRAAEDYRTLLRLQRNYPSNSVVEQKIKELEYDIHTPFFQSLTALDVDQIFAEILKESLIDLCYYE' A
#
# COMPACT_ATOMS: atom_id res chain seq x y z
N MET A 1 -10.34 -9.84 27.91
CA MET A 1 -10.41 -9.01 26.71
C MET A 1 -10.95 -9.82 25.55
N GLU A 2 -11.93 -9.31 24.89
CA GLU A 2 -12.53 -10.05 23.81
C GLU A 2 -11.71 -9.98 22.53
N TYR A 3 -11.64 -11.11 21.85
CA TYR A 3 -10.99 -11.22 20.57
C TYR A 3 -11.91 -10.63 19.49
N ASP A 4 -11.40 -9.67 18.72
CA ASP A 4 -12.16 -9.06 17.65
C ASP A 4 -11.68 -9.61 16.30
N ALA A 5 -12.39 -10.63 15.81
CA ALA A 5 -12.07 -11.26 14.54
C ALA A 5 -12.20 -10.30 13.36
N TYR A 6 -13.14 -9.38 13.44
CA TYR A 6 -13.32 -8.38 12.39
C TYR A 6 -12.10 -7.46 12.30
N GLN A 7 -11.61 -6.99 13.44
CA GLN A 7 -10.45 -6.11 13.47
C GLN A 7 -9.21 -6.80 12.95
N GLU A 8 -9.04 -8.08 13.29
CA GLU A 8 -7.92 -8.85 12.78
C GLU A 8 -7.99 -9.02 11.28
N LEU A 9 -9.18 -9.29 10.74
CA LEU A 9 -9.39 -9.40 9.30
C LEU A 9 -9.12 -8.06 8.62
N ALA A 10 -9.60 -6.97 9.19
CA ALA A 10 -9.37 -5.63 8.65
C ALA A 10 -7.87 -5.30 8.60
N ASN A 11 -7.15 -5.64 9.67
CA ASN A 11 -5.70 -5.42 9.70
C ASN A 11 -5.00 -6.24 8.63
N ALA A 12 -5.44 -7.48 8.42
CA ALA A 12 -4.85 -8.35 7.39
C ALA A 12 -5.05 -7.77 5.99
N ILE A 13 -6.21 -7.19 5.73
CA ILE A 13 -6.48 -6.55 4.45
C ILE A 13 -5.54 -5.37 4.22
N ILE A 14 -5.32 -4.56 5.24
CA ILE A 14 -4.43 -3.39 5.16
C ILE A 14 -2.98 -3.83 4.97
N VAL A 15 -2.54 -4.83 5.72
CA VAL A 15 -1.18 -5.36 5.61
C VAL A 15 -0.94 -5.92 4.21
N ARG A 16 -1.92 -6.66 3.68
CA ARG A 16 -1.81 -7.22 2.34
C ARG A 16 -1.71 -6.13 1.29
N ALA A 17 -2.52 -5.09 1.41
CA ALA A 17 -2.47 -3.97 0.49
C ALA A 17 -1.13 -3.25 0.56
N ALA A 18 -0.59 -3.09 1.77
CA ALA A 18 0.72 -2.45 1.94
C ALA A 18 1.84 -3.27 1.30
N GLU A 19 1.79 -4.59 1.45
CA GLU A 19 2.77 -5.48 0.82
C GLU A 19 2.67 -5.40 -0.70
N ASP A 20 1.45 -5.41 -1.22
CA ASP A 20 1.22 -5.31 -2.67
C ASP A 20 1.75 -3.98 -3.20
N TYR A 21 1.52 -2.90 -2.47
CA TYR A 21 2.00 -1.58 -2.88
C TYR A 21 3.54 -1.56 -2.94
N ARG A 22 4.21 -2.11 -1.93
CA ARG A 22 5.67 -2.19 -1.92
C ARG A 22 6.19 -2.99 -3.12
N THR A 23 5.54 -4.12 -3.40
CA THR A 23 5.92 -4.96 -4.53
C THR A 23 5.74 -4.23 -5.85
N LEU A 24 4.62 -3.54 -6.02
CA LEU A 24 4.34 -2.79 -7.24
C LEU A 24 5.31 -1.64 -7.44
N LEU A 25 5.68 -0.94 -6.38
CA LEU A 25 6.66 0.15 -6.48
C LEU A 25 8.03 -0.39 -6.88
N ARG A 26 8.41 -1.56 -6.37
CA ARG A 26 9.66 -2.21 -6.75
C ARG A 26 9.64 -2.60 -8.23
N LEU A 27 8.53 -3.17 -8.69
CA LEU A 27 8.38 -3.53 -10.09
C LEU A 27 8.42 -2.30 -11.00
N GLN A 28 7.78 -1.22 -10.57
CA GLN A 28 7.81 0.03 -11.34
C GLN A 28 9.24 0.55 -11.48
N ARG A 29 10.02 0.46 -10.42
CA ARG A 29 11.42 0.90 -10.43
C ARG A 29 12.24 0.07 -11.42
N ASN A 30 12.00 -1.25 -11.45
CA ASN A 30 12.73 -2.15 -12.33
C ASN A 30 12.22 -2.12 -13.78
N TYR A 31 10.94 -1.83 -13.96
CA TYR A 31 10.28 -1.84 -15.27
C TYR A 31 9.44 -0.57 -15.44
N PRO A 32 10.08 0.60 -15.54
CA PRO A 32 9.36 1.87 -15.52
C PRO A 32 8.41 2.07 -16.70
N SER A 33 8.61 1.35 -17.79
CA SER A 33 7.76 1.47 -18.98
C SER A 33 6.60 0.47 -18.99
N ASN A 34 6.46 -0.34 -17.95
CA ASN A 34 5.44 -1.38 -17.92
C ASN A 34 4.08 -0.78 -17.53
N SER A 35 3.17 -0.69 -18.52
CA SER A 35 1.86 -0.07 -18.32
C SER A 35 0.97 -0.89 -17.40
N VAL A 36 1.15 -2.22 -17.33
CA VAL A 36 0.37 -3.06 -16.44
C VAL A 36 0.69 -2.76 -14.98
N VAL A 37 1.98 -2.61 -14.66
CA VAL A 37 2.40 -2.26 -13.30
C VAL A 37 1.86 -0.89 -12.93
N GLU A 38 1.98 0.08 -13.83
CA GLU A 38 1.47 1.43 -13.58
C GLU A 38 -0.05 1.42 -13.32
N GLN A 39 -0.78 0.65 -14.11
CA GLN A 39 -2.22 0.53 -13.96
C GLN A 39 -2.59 -0.06 -12.60
N LYS A 40 -1.88 -1.10 -12.17
CA LYS A 40 -2.15 -1.74 -10.88
C LYS A 40 -1.85 -0.80 -9.71
N ILE A 41 -0.81 0.02 -9.82
CA ILE A 41 -0.51 1.01 -8.79
C ILE A 41 -1.65 2.03 -8.68
N LYS A 42 -2.14 2.51 -9.82
CA LYS A 42 -3.26 3.46 -9.82
C LYS A 42 -4.53 2.86 -9.23
N GLU A 43 -4.82 1.61 -9.56
CA GLU A 43 -5.97 0.92 -9.00
C GLU A 43 -5.87 0.78 -7.50
N LEU A 44 -4.70 0.41 -7.00
CA LEU A 44 -4.50 0.27 -5.57
C LEU A 44 -4.61 1.63 -4.86
N GLU A 45 -4.01 2.67 -5.44
CA GLU A 45 -4.11 4.02 -4.87
C GLU A 45 -5.56 4.50 -4.82
N TYR A 46 -6.34 4.17 -5.83
CA TYR A 46 -7.76 4.47 -5.82
C TYR A 46 -8.47 3.74 -4.69
N ASP A 47 -8.19 2.43 -4.55
CA ASP A 47 -8.86 1.60 -3.56
C ASP A 47 -8.59 2.06 -2.12
N ILE A 48 -7.37 2.48 -1.81
CA ILE A 48 -7.05 2.92 -0.45
C ILE A 48 -7.75 4.22 -0.06
N HIS A 49 -8.22 4.97 -1.04
CA HIS A 49 -8.95 6.22 -0.78
C HIS A 49 -10.46 6.02 -0.72
N THR A 50 -10.95 4.78 -0.89
CA THR A 50 -12.39 4.53 -0.79
C THR A 50 -12.84 4.56 0.67
N PRO A 51 -14.11 4.94 0.92
CA PRO A 51 -14.63 4.92 2.29
C PRO A 51 -14.54 3.55 2.95
N PHE A 52 -14.72 2.48 2.15
CA PHE A 52 -14.61 1.13 2.68
C PHE A 52 -13.23 0.89 3.29
N PHE A 53 -12.18 1.20 2.53
CA PHE A 53 -10.81 0.96 2.99
C PHE A 53 -10.46 1.84 4.19
N GLN A 54 -10.88 3.11 4.12
CA GLN A 54 -10.64 4.05 5.22
C GLN A 54 -11.32 3.64 6.51
N SER A 55 -12.43 2.91 6.42
CA SER A 55 -13.18 2.45 7.59
C SER A 55 -12.58 1.21 8.26
N LEU A 56 -11.61 0.55 7.62
CA LEU A 56 -11.05 -0.69 8.13
C LEU A 56 -10.17 -0.49 9.37
N THR A 57 -9.68 0.71 9.58
CA THR A 57 -8.81 0.98 10.70
C THR A 57 -9.01 2.39 11.22
N ALA A 58 -8.67 2.61 12.49
CA ALA A 58 -8.64 3.95 13.08
C ALA A 58 -7.35 4.70 12.69
N LEU A 59 -6.37 3.99 12.12
CA LEU A 59 -5.14 4.61 11.68
C LEU A 59 -5.35 5.36 10.37
N ASP A 60 -4.49 6.34 10.12
CA ASP A 60 -4.53 7.10 8.88
C ASP A 60 -3.90 6.27 7.77
N VAL A 61 -4.74 5.68 6.92
CA VAL A 61 -4.29 4.83 5.81
C VAL A 61 -3.43 5.63 4.83
N ASP A 62 -3.83 6.87 4.57
CA ASP A 62 -3.06 7.73 3.65
C ASP A 62 -1.64 7.94 4.16
N GLN A 63 -1.49 8.12 5.47
CA GLN A 63 -0.17 8.29 6.09
C GLN A 63 0.66 7.02 5.95
N ILE A 64 0.05 5.86 6.17
CA ILE A 64 0.75 4.57 6.06
C ILE A 64 1.31 4.40 4.64
N PHE A 65 0.49 4.65 3.63
CA PHE A 65 0.93 4.47 2.25
C PHE A 65 1.90 5.56 1.81
N ALA A 66 1.77 6.77 2.33
CA ALA A 66 2.74 7.83 2.09
C ALA A 66 4.12 7.44 2.64
N GLU A 67 4.17 6.81 3.81
CA GLU A 67 5.43 6.33 4.40
C GLU A 67 6.05 5.23 3.54
N ILE A 68 5.23 4.33 3.00
CA ILE A 68 5.73 3.26 2.13
C ILE A 68 6.36 3.86 0.87
N LEU A 69 5.70 4.83 0.28
CA LEU A 69 6.23 5.51 -0.91
C LEU A 69 7.55 6.21 -0.61
N LYS A 70 7.62 6.88 0.55
CA LYS A 70 8.82 7.57 0.99
C LYS A 70 9.97 6.59 1.18
N GLU A 71 9.71 5.45 1.81
CA GLU A 71 10.72 4.40 1.99
C GLU A 71 11.24 3.90 0.64
N SER A 72 10.35 3.73 -0.32
CA SER A 72 10.72 3.27 -1.65
C SER A 72 11.65 4.28 -2.34
N LEU A 73 11.38 5.56 -2.20
CA LEU A 73 12.22 6.61 -2.77
C LEU A 73 13.58 6.67 -2.08
N ILE A 74 13.62 6.48 -0.77
CA ILE A 74 14.87 6.46 -0.02
C ILE A 74 15.73 5.28 -0.46
N ASP A 75 15.12 4.09 -0.60
CA ASP A 75 15.84 2.91 -1.07
C ASP A 75 16.45 3.15 -2.44
N LEU A 76 15.71 3.78 -3.33
CA LEU A 76 16.21 4.09 -4.67
C LEU A 76 17.43 5.00 -4.60
N CYS A 77 17.39 6.03 -3.78
CA CYS A 77 18.51 6.93 -3.59
C CYS A 77 19.71 6.25 -2.93
N TYR A 78 19.42 5.35 -2.01
CA TYR A 78 20.46 4.67 -1.25
C TYR A 78 21.35 3.79 -2.13
N TYR A 79 20.77 3.18 -3.15
CA TYR A 79 21.49 2.26 -4.02
C TYR A 79 22.16 2.93 -5.21
N GLU A 80 22.07 4.21 -5.29
CA GLU A 80 22.88 4.95 -6.27
C GLU A 80 24.31 5.21 -5.73
#